data_4af2a65ad0ff1d02cbf9540d00d002d6
#
_entry.id   4af2a65ad0ff1d02cbf9540d00d002d6
#
_cell.length_a   1.000
_cell.length_b   1.000
_cell.length_c   1.000
_cell.angle_alpha   90.00
_cell.angle_beta   90.00
_cell.angle_gamma   90.00
#
_symmetry.space_group_name_H-M   'P 1'
#
loop_
_entity.id
_entity.type
_entity.pdbx_description
1 polymer ?
#
loop_
_entity_poly.entity_id
_entity_poly.type
_entity_poly.pdbx_seq_one_letter_code
_entity_poly.pdbx_strand_id
1 'polypeptide(L)'
;GKQSIEDYFDAEPGLEADLEKAGKEKALEYVNEYKKYARVHSVRQGHPLGLGHAILQAKSHVGDAPCAVLLPDDLMEPGSQLLRKMIQVRGALGGTVVALLKVTPEQATAYASTAVEVLPIPEGVDLEEGQLMRITDVTEKPPLEEVKSEYAVVGRYPVSYTHLRAHETRR
;
A
#
# COMPACT_ATOMS: atom_id res chain seq x y z
N GLY A 1 -4.03 -6.96 -20.87
CA GLY A 1 -3.16 -7.78 -20.00
C GLY A 1 -2.26 -6.93 -19.13
N LYS A 2 -1.35 -7.57 -18.42
CA LYS A 2 -0.39 -6.89 -17.52
C LYS A 2 0.58 -5.96 -18.28
N GLN A 3 0.79 -6.20 -19.56
CA GLN A 3 1.65 -5.41 -20.42
C GLN A 3 1.19 -3.96 -20.55
N SER A 4 -0.11 -3.71 -20.62
CA SER A 4 -0.66 -2.35 -20.74
C SER A 4 -0.34 -1.45 -19.55
N ILE A 5 -0.09 -2.01 -18.36
CA ILE A 5 0.35 -1.25 -17.18
C ILE A 5 1.84 -0.90 -17.31
N GLU A 6 2.65 -1.84 -17.78
CA GLU A 6 4.08 -1.60 -18.02
C GLU A 6 4.25 -0.55 -19.13
N ASP A 7 3.55 -0.73 -20.25
CA ASP A 7 3.56 0.20 -21.39
C ASP A 7 3.16 1.63 -20.98
N TYR A 8 2.22 1.78 -20.04
CA TYR A 8 1.81 3.11 -19.54
C TYR A 8 2.95 3.87 -18.84
N PHE A 9 3.84 3.15 -18.17
CA PHE A 9 4.98 3.74 -17.47
C PHE A 9 6.28 3.74 -18.30
N ASP A 10 6.28 3.13 -19.47
CA ASP A 10 7.41 3.14 -20.37
C ASP A 10 7.47 4.47 -21.16
N ALA A 11 8.67 4.84 -21.55
CA ALA A 11 8.86 5.98 -22.44
C ALA A 11 8.41 5.61 -23.85
N GLU A 12 7.56 6.44 -24.44
CA GLU A 12 7.17 6.33 -25.85
C GLU A 12 7.79 7.47 -26.69
N PRO A 13 9.07 7.37 -27.08
CA PRO A 13 9.78 8.44 -27.78
C PRO A 13 9.08 8.84 -29.09
N GLY A 14 8.39 7.91 -29.76
CA GLY A 14 7.63 8.18 -30.98
C GLY A 14 6.46 9.11 -30.71
N LEU A 15 5.63 8.78 -29.71
CA LEU A 15 4.48 9.59 -29.31
C LEU A 15 4.95 10.97 -28.79
N GLU A 16 5.99 11.01 -27.99
CA GLU A 16 6.55 12.26 -27.48
C GLU A 16 7.00 13.19 -28.60
N ALA A 17 7.73 12.66 -29.59
CA ALA A 17 8.19 13.43 -30.75
C ALA A 17 7.02 13.91 -31.65
N ASP A 18 5.95 13.09 -31.79
CA ASP A 18 4.78 13.47 -32.57
C ASP A 18 3.96 14.56 -31.86
N LEU A 19 3.82 14.49 -30.53
CA LEU A 19 3.16 15.52 -29.73
C LEU A 19 3.94 16.85 -29.77
N GLU A 20 5.26 16.79 -29.71
CA GLU A 20 6.14 17.94 -29.81
C GLU A 20 6.02 18.61 -31.18
N LYS A 21 6.14 17.84 -32.27
CA LYS A 21 5.94 18.34 -33.64
C LYS A 21 4.56 18.95 -33.88
N ALA A 22 3.53 18.39 -33.22
CA ALA A 22 2.16 18.89 -33.31
C ALA A 22 1.88 20.10 -32.39
N GLY A 23 2.88 20.57 -31.62
CA GLY A 23 2.72 21.67 -30.67
C GLY A 23 1.75 21.38 -29.51
N LYS A 24 1.53 20.09 -29.16
CA LYS A 24 0.59 19.64 -28.13
C LYS A 24 1.27 19.58 -26.76
N GLU A 25 1.77 20.71 -26.27
CA GLU A 25 2.56 20.81 -25.03
C GLU A 25 1.86 20.22 -23.80
N LYS A 26 0.55 20.50 -23.61
CA LYS A 26 -0.22 19.96 -22.48
C LYS A 26 -0.33 18.42 -22.52
N ALA A 27 -0.48 17.84 -23.71
CA ALA A 27 -0.55 16.40 -23.85
C ALA A 27 0.83 15.77 -23.59
N LEU A 28 1.91 16.40 -24.06
CA LEU A 28 3.28 15.98 -23.81
C LEU A 28 3.60 16.06 -22.30
N GLU A 29 3.17 17.12 -21.63
CA GLU A 29 3.36 17.26 -20.18
C GLU A 29 2.62 16.14 -19.43
N TYR A 30 1.37 15.85 -19.78
CA TYR A 30 0.58 14.77 -19.18
C TYR A 30 1.22 13.39 -19.34
N VAL A 31 1.68 13.05 -20.54
CA VAL A 31 2.37 11.78 -20.83
C VAL A 31 3.66 11.61 -20.03
N ASN A 32 4.35 12.72 -19.72
CA ASN A 32 5.61 12.71 -18.99
C ASN A 32 5.49 13.02 -17.51
N GLU A 33 4.26 13.23 -16.98
CA GLU A 33 4.06 13.70 -15.60
C GLU A 33 4.61 12.72 -14.57
N TYR A 34 4.36 11.42 -14.73
CA TYR A 34 4.82 10.39 -13.78
C TYR A 34 6.35 10.33 -13.66
N LYS A 35 7.10 10.66 -14.72
CA LYS A 35 8.57 10.66 -14.73
C LYS A 35 9.15 11.64 -13.71
N LYS A 36 8.37 12.68 -13.32
CA LYS A 36 8.77 13.68 -12.33
C LYS A 36 8.72 13.13 -10.89
N TYR A 37 7.91 12.11 -10.64
CA TYR A 37 7.59 11.63 -9.29
C TYR A 37 8.25 10.31 -8.94
N ALA A 38 8.42 9.41 -9.91
CA ALA A 38 8.90 8.06 -9.62
C ALA A 38 9.66 7.44 -10.79
N ARG A 39 10.58 6.53 -10.44
CA ARG A 39 11.14 5.56 -11.38
C ARG A 39 10.42 4.24 -11.16
N VAL A 40 9.75 3.74 -12.18
CA VAL A 40 8.97 2.51 -12.13
C VAL A 40 9.83 1.31 -12.51
N HIS A 41 9.70 0.23 -11.76
CA HIS A 41 10.32 -1.07 -12.03
C HIS A 41 9.25 -2.15 -11.92
N SER A 42 9.11 -2.97 -12.94
CA SER A 42 8.18 -4.09 -12.96
C SER A 42 8.86 -5.38 -12.57
N VAL A 43 8.24 -6.13 -11.65
CA VAL A 43 8.72 -7.44 -11.20
C VAL A 43 7.63 -8.48 -11.42
N ARG A 44 7.99 -9.58 -12.07
CA ARG A 44 7.04 -10.66 -12.37
C ARG A 44 6.89 -11.62 -11.21
N GLN A 45 5.63 -11.88 -10.83
CA GLN A 45 5.28 -13.01 -9.97
C GLN A 45 5.01 -14.23 -10.86
N GLY A 46 5.92 -15.18 -10.94
CA GLY A 46 5.80 -16.35 -11.84
C GLY A 46 4.56 -17.21 -11.55
N HIS A 47 4.24 -17.42 -10.27
CA HIS A 47 3.07 -18.18 -9.82
C HIS A 47 2.24 -17.36 -8.83
N PRO A 48 0.90 -17.32 -8.94
CA PRO A 48 0.04 -16.53 -8.07
C PRO A 48 -0.15 -17.19 -6.69
N LEU A 49 0.86 -17.14 -5.84
CA LEU A 49 0.86 -17.74 -4.49
C LEU A 49 0.41 -16.77 -3.39
N GLY A 50 -0.34 -15.74 -3.75
CA GLY A 50 -0.90 -14.74 -2.82
C GLY A 50 -0.08 -13.47 -2.71
N LEU A 51 -0.61 -12.50 -1.92
CA LEU A 51 -0.06 -11.15 -1.77
C LEU A 51 1.35 -11.15 -1.19
N GLY A 52 1.59 -11.90 -0.11
CA GLY A 52 2.91 -11.96 0.52
C GLY A 52 3.98 -12.44 -0.46
N HIS A 53 3.68 -13.47 -1.27
CA HIS A 53 4.59 -13.96 -2.31
C HIS A 53 4.84 -12.88 -3.39
N ALA A 54 3.82 -12.11 -3.79
CA ALA A 54 3.99 -11.01 -4.75
C ALA A 54 4.96 -9.93 -4.21
N ILE A 55 4.79 -9.54 -2.94
CA ILE A 55 5.67 -8.56 -2.29
C ILE A 55 7.12 -9.08 -2.21
N LEU A 56 7.30 -10.36 -1.92
CA LEU A 56 8.62 -10.98 -1.84
C LEU A 56 9.38 -10.98 -3.17
N GLN A 57 8.69 -10.95 -4.32
CA GLN A 57 9.36 -10.81 -5.62
C GLN A 57 10.14 -9.47 -5.73
N ALA A 58 9.72 -8.44 -5.01
CA ALA A 58 10.40 -7.15 -5.01
C ALA A 58 11.69 -7.11 -4.15
N LYS A 59 12.03 -8.20 -3.44
CA LYS A 59 13.18 -8.27 -2.52
C LYS A 59 14.48 -7.76 -3.11
N SER A 60 14.81 -8.22 -4.32
CA SER A 60 16.06 -7.86 -5.00
C SER A 60 16.16 -6.36 -5.33
N HIS A 61 15.02 -5.67 -5.41
CA HIS A 61 14.96 -4.23 -5.66
C HIS A 61 14.94 -3.41 -4.37
N VAL A 62 14.19 -3.88 -3.37
CA VAL A 62 14.00 -3.16 -2.11
C VAL A 62 15.16 -3.40 -1.13
N GLY A 63 15.78 -4.58 -1.17
CA GLY A 63 16.79 -4.99 -0.19
C GLY A 63 16.21 -5.01 1.22
N ASP A 64 16.97 -4.48 2.17
CA ASP A 64 16.55 -4.36 3.58
C ASP A 64 15.98 -2.96 3.92
N ALA A 65 15.80 -2.11 2.91
CA ALA A 65 15.25 -0.76 3.11
C ALA A 65 13.77 -0.81 3.54
N PRO A 66 13.32 0.14 4.36
CA PRO A 66 11.90 0.35 4.60
C PRO A 66 11.18 0.65 3.28
N CYS A 67 10.00 0.06 3.10
CA CYS A 67 9.17 0.30 1.93
C CYS A 67 7.69 0.43 2.30
N ALA A 68 6.91 0.98 1.40
CA ALA A 68 5.46 0.98 1.50
C ALA A 68 4.87 0.05 0.45
N VAL A 69 3.96 -0.83 0.88
CA VAL A 69 3.14 -1.64 -0.01
C VAL A 69 1.80 -0.94 -0.18
N LEU A 70 1.41 -0.72 -1.43
CA LEU A 70 0.16 -0.05 -1.78
C LEU A 70 -0.59 -0.94 -2.75
N LEU A 71 -1.79 -1.41 -2.34
CA LEU A 71 -2.65 -2.18 -3.25
C LEU A 71 -3.40 -1.20 -4.16
N PRO A 72 -3.49 -1.48 -5.47
CA PRO A 72 -4.01 -0.54 -6.46
C PRO A 72 -5.53 -0.39 -6.46
N ASP A 73 -6.24 -1.28 -5.81
CA ASP A 73 -7.70 -1.27 -5.65
C ASP A 73 -8.16 -0.43 -4.44
N ASP A 74 -7.26 -0.09 -3.53
CA ASP A 74 -7.53 0.83 -2.42
C ASP A 74 -7.12 2.25 -2.80
N LEU A 75 -8.05 3.02 -3.36
CA LEU A 75 -7.80 4.42 -3.73
C LEU A 75 -7.89 5.35 -2.52
N MET A 76 -6.99 6.32 -2.50
CA MET A 76 -6.96 7.36 -1.46
C MET A 76 -7.40 8.69 -2.05
N GLU A 77 -8.03 9.52 -1.23
CA GLU A 77 -8.36 10.90 -1.58
C GLU A 77 -7.08 11.67 -1.99
N PRO A 78 -7.13 12.49 -3.04
CA PRO A 78 -6.02 13.37 -3.40
C PRO A 78 -5.59 14.25 -2.22
N GLY A 79 -4.29 14.30 -1.94
CA GLY A 79 -3.75 15.05 -0.81
C GLY A 79 -3.82 14.35 0.55
N SER A 80 -4.32 13.12 0.62
CA SER A 80 -4.33 12.32 1.85
C SER A 80 -2.94 12.23 2.48
N GLN A 81 -2.86 12.54 3.78
CA GLN A 81 -1.64 12.44 4.57
C GLN A 81 -1.46 11.07 5.24
N LEU A 82 -2.35 10.11 4.97
CA LEU A 82 -2.36 8.82 5.68
C LEU A 82 -1.01 8.11 5.62
N LEU A 83 -0.44 7.95 4.43
CA LEU A 83 0.85 7.25 4.27
C LEU A 83 1.98 7.95 5.04
N ARG A 84 2.01 9.30 5.05
CA ARG A 84 2.98 10.08 5.83
C ARG A 84 2.83 9.78 7.33
N LYS A 85 1.60 9.83 7.84
CA LYS A 85 1.30 9.54 9.25
C LYS A 85 1.68 8.10 9.63
N MET A 86 1.41 7.13 8.76
CA MET A 86 1.82 5.73 8.95
C MET A 86 3.35 5.57 9.00
N ILE A 87 4.09 6.31 8.18
CA ILE A 87 5.56 6.32 8.19
C ILE A 87 6.08 6.91 9.52
N GLN A 88 5.47 7.98 10.02
CA GLN A 88 5.82 8.56 11.32
C GLN A 88 5.59 7.56 12.47
N VAL A 89 4.42 6.90 12.49
CA VAL A 89 4.12 5.83 13.48
C VAL A 89 5.16 4.72 13.42
N ARG A 90 5.49 4.26 12.21
CA ARG A 90 6.50 3.22 12.03
C ARG A 90 7.88 3.68 12.51
N GLY A 91 8.25 4.94 12.27
CA GLY A 91 9.50 5.53 12.75
C GLY A 91 9.57 5.55 14.27
N ALA A 92 8.47 5.85 14.95
CA ALA A 92 8.40 5.95 16.41
C ALA A 92 8.31 4.58 17.12
N LEU A 93 7.52 3.65 16.57
CA LEU A 93 7.21 2.37 17.23
C LEU A 93 7.89 1.15 16.60
N GLY A 94 8.42 1.28 15.40
CA GLY A 94 8.93 0.14 14.61
C GLY A 94 7.80 -0.76 14.09
N GLY A 95 8.16 -1.98 13.70
CA GLY A 95 7.21 -3.01 13.29
C GLY A 95 6.54 -2.76 11.93
N THR A 96 5.40 -3.40 11.73
CA THR A 96 4.52 -3.22 10.58
C THR A 96 3.36 -2.32 10.98
N VAL A 97 3.09 -1.31 10.19
CA VAL A 97 1.91 -0.45 10.34
C VAL A 97 0.94 -0.76 9.21
N VAL A 98 -0.33 -0.87 9.50
CA VAL A 98 -1.39 -1.11 8.51
C VAL A 98 -2.45 -0.03 8.63
N ALA A 99 -3.06 0.34 7.51
CA ALA A 99 -4.20 1.24 7.54
C ALA A 99 -5.47 0.46 7.91
N LEU A 100 -6.30 1.06 8.74
CA LEU A 100 -7.60 0.55 9.11
C LEU A 100 -8.69 1.47 8.58
N LEU A 101 -9.75 0.86 8.08
CA LEU A 101 -10.98 1.54 7.66
C LEU A 101 -12.09 1.20 8.62
N LYS A 102 -12.82 2.23 9.08
CA LYS A 102 -14.04 2.03 9.86
C LYS A 102 -15.17 1.60 8.93
N VAL A 103 -15.76 0.45 9.23
CA VAL A 103 -16.79 -0.21 8.40
C VAL A 103 -17.95 -0.70 9.28
N THR A 104 -19.10 -0.99 8.66
CA THR A 104 -20.17 -1.71 9.38
C THR A 104 -19.81 -3.19 9.55
N PRO A 105 -20.43 -3.90 10.51
CA PRO A 105 -20.19 -5.34 10.69
C PRO A 105 -20.42 -6.15 9.40
N GLU A 106 -21.47 -5.81 8.64
CA GLU A 106 -21.78 -6.45 7.35
C GLU A 106 -20.68 -6.22 6.32
N GLN A 107 -20.14 -5.00 6.25
CA GLN A 107 -19.02 -4.67 5.36
C GLN A 107 -17.73 -5.39 5.78
N ALA A 108 -17.50 -5.55 7.09
CA ALA A 108 -16.30 -6.21 7.60
C ALA A 108 -16.18 -7.67 7.13
N THR A 109 -17.28 -8.33 6.77
CA THR A 109 -17.26 -9.70 6.22
C THR A 109 -16.56 -9.80 4.85
N ALA A 110 -16.39 -8.67 4.14
CA ALA A 110 -15.70 -8.63 2.86
C ALA A 110 -14.17 -8.38 2.99
N TYR A 111 -13.70 -8.04 4.20
CA TYR A 111 -12.32 -7.65 4.49
C TYR A 111 -11.71 -8.54 5.59
N ALA A 112 -10.46 -8.25 5.94
CA ALA A 112 -9.86 -8.78 7.16
C ALA A 112 -10.34 -7.95 8.37
N SER A 113 -11.23 -8.53 9.19
CA SER A 113 -11.71 -7.93 10.45
C SER A 113 -10.63 -8.02 11.53
N THR A 114 -10.49 -6.97 12.33
CA THR A 114 -9.43 -6.87 13.35
C THR A 114 -10.01 -6.73 14.75
N ALA A 115 -9.37 -7.32 15.75
CA ALA A 115 -9.48 -6.88 17.13
C ALA A 115 -8.40 -5.83 17.40
N VAL A 116 -8.74 -4.74 18.06
CA VAL A 116 -7.84 -3.61 18.26
C VAL A 116 -7.86 -3.10 19.69
N GLU A 117 -6.73 -2.53 20.13
CA GLU A 117 -6.58 -1.78 21.38
C GLU A 117 -6.05 -0.39 21.05
N VAL A 118 -6.67 0.66 21.59
CA VAL A 118 -6.20 2.04 21.41
C VAL A 118 -4.84 2.21 22.13
N LEU A 119 -3.90 2.83 21.45
CA LEU A 119 -2.59 3.16 22.00
C LEU A 119 -2.45 4.67 22.21
N PRO A 120 -1.62 5.10 23.18
CA PRO A 120 -1.20 6.49 23.28
C PRO A 120 -0.37 6.87 22.05
N ILE A 121 -0.53 8.11 21.60
CA ILE A 121 0.21 8.63 20.45
C ILE A 121 1.61 9.02 20.90
N PRO A 122 2.69 8.52 20.25
CA PRO A 122 4.05 8.92 20.54
C PRO A 122 4.28 10.41 20.25
N GLU A 123 5.19 11.01 20.97
CA GLU A 123 5.60 12.41 20.73
C GLU A 123 6.11 12.58 19.27
N GLY A 124 5.70 13.67 18.63
CA GLY A 124 6.10 13.99 17.26
C GLY A 124 5.31 13.26 16.16
N VAL A 125 4.32 12.43 16.50
CA VAL A 125 3.42 11.80 15.52
C VAL A 125 2.14 12.62 15.38
N ASP A 126 1.83 13.03 14.16
CA ASP A 126 0.66 13.83 13.81
C ASP A 126 -0.60 12.96 13.69
N LEU A 127 -1.16 12.56 14.81
CA LEU A 127 -2.42 11.80 14.93
C LEU A 127 -3.33 12.43 15.97
N GLU A 128 -4.62 12.14 15.88
CA GLU A 128 -5.62 12.45 16.90
C GLU A 128 -5.81 11.27 17.85
N GLU A 129 -6.31 11.54 19.06
CA GLU A 129 -6.62 10.50 20.03
C GLU A 129 -7.58 9.43 19.43
N GLY A 130 -7.25 8.17 19.64
CA GLY A 130 -8.01 7.06 19.09
C GLY A 130 -7.63 6.65 17.66
N GLN A 131 -6.77 7.41 16.96
CA GLN A 131 -6.32 7.04 15.61
C GLN A 131 -5.16 6.03 15.60
N LEU A 132 -4.52 5.78 16.72
CA LEU A 132 -3.45 4.79 16.84
C LEU A 132 -3.94 3.57 17.62
N MET A 133 -3.83 2.41 16.99
CA MET A 133 -4.31 1.16 17.56
C MET A 133 -3.29 0.04 17.39
N ARG A 134 -3.26 -0.88 18.34
CA ARG A 134 -2.59 -2.17 18.21
C ARG A 134 -3.60 -3.19 17.72
N ILE A 135 -3.26 -3.90 16.66
CA ILE A 135 -4.03 -5.08 16.22
C ILE A 135 -3.61 -6.25 17.11
N THR A 136 -4.58 -6.84 17.80
CA THR A 136 -4.38 -7.99 18.68
C THR A 136 -4.77 -9.29 18.01
N ASP A 137 -5.69 -9.24 17.04
CA ASP A 137 -6.11 -10.39 16.25
C ASP A 137 -6.65 -9.97 14.88
N VAL A 138 -6.58 -10.89 13.89
CA VAL A 138 -7.07 -10.68 12.52
C VAL A 138 -7.77 -11.94 12.04
N THR A 139 -8.96 -11.77 11.45
CA THR A 139 -9.68 -12.85 10.78
C THR A 139 -10.06 -12.42 9.38
N GLU A 140 -9.59 -13.17 8.39
CA GLU A 140 -9.87 -12.89 6.97
C GLU A 140 -11.30 -13.29 6.63
N LYS A 141 -12.08 -12.31 6.12
CA LYS A 141 -13.46 -12.48 5.67
C LYS A 141 -14.32 -13.33 6.62
N PRO A 142 -14.44 -12.92 7.89
CA PRO A 142 -15.19 -13.68 8.86
C PRO A 142 -16.69 -13.70 8.53
N PRO A 143 -17.44 -14.71 8.96
CA PRO A 143 -18.89 -14.60 9.01
C PRO A 143 -19.29 -13.48 9.99
N LEU A 144 -20.51 -12.97 9.87
CA LEU A 144 -20.97 -11.79 10.63
C LEU A 144 -20.81 -11.95 12.15
N GLU A 145 -21.10 -13.15 12.67
CA GLU A 145 -20.98 -13.50 14.08
C GLU A 145 -19.55 -13.53 14.62
N GLU A 146 -18.55 -13.59 13.74
CA GLU A 146 -17.14 -13.60 14.09
C GLU A 146 -16.44 -12.25 13.83
N VAL A 147 -17.19 -11.24 13.40
CA VAL A 147 -16.65 -9.89 13.22
C VAL A 147 -16.20 -9.32 14.57
N LYS A 148 -14.92 -8.94 14.67
CA LYS A 148 -14.27 -8.58 15.94
C LYS A 148 -14.43 -7.11 16.31
N SER A 149 -14.48 -6.23 15.32
CA SER A 149 -14.68 -4.81 15.54
C SER A 149 -15.18 -4.12 14.26
N GLU A 150 -15.42 -2.82 14.36
CA GLU A 150 -15.75 -1.95 13.22
C GLU A 150 -14.56 -1.56 12.35
N TYR A 151 -13.38 -2.20 12.53
CA TYR A 151 -12.15 -1.88 11.80
C TYR A 151 -11.72 -3.04 10.92
N ALA A 152 -11.53 -2.73 9.63
CA ALA A 152 -11.04 -3.64 8.61
C ALA A 152 -9.68 -3.19 8.07
N VAL A 153 -8.83 -4.14 7.72
CA VAL A 153 -7.54 -3.85 7.09
C VAL A 153 -7.73 -3.42 5.66
N VAL A 154 -7.06 -2.34 5.26
CA VAL A 154 -6.96 -1.89 3.87
C VAL A 154 -5.52 -1.95 3.37
N GLY A 155 -5.34 -2.03 2.06
CA GLY A 155 -4.08 -2.35 1.40
C GLY A 155 -3.01 -1.24 1.43
N ARG A 156 -2.67 -0.78 2.63
CA ARG A 156 -1.60 0.21 2.88
C ARG A 156 -0.72 -0.26 4.02
N TYR A 157 0.55 -0.59 3.69
CA TYR A 157 1.47 -1.22 4.63
C TYR A 157 2.88 -0.63 4.54
N PRO A 158 3.27 0.37 5.35
CA PRO A 158 4.68 0.66 5.62
C PRO A 158 5.33 -0.49 6.39
N VAL A 159 6.28 -1.15 5.76
CA VAL A 159 6.92 -2.36 6.29
C VAL A 159 8.44 -2.28 6.16
N SER A 160 9.17 -3.15 6.87
CA SER A 160 10.53 -3.54 6.50
C SER A 160 10.51 -4.96 5.96
N TYR A 161 11.43 -5.25 5.08
CA TYR A 161 11.55 -6.57 4.48
C TYR A 161 11.74 -7.68 5.54
N THR A 162 12.46 -7.39 6.61
CA THR A 162 12.68 -8.33 7.72
C THR A 162 11.38 -8.81 8.38
N HIS A 163 10.36 -7.94 8.45
CA HIS A 163 9.04 -8.32 8.99
C HIS A 163 8.24 -9.19 8.02
N LEU A 164 8.37 -8.98 6.72
CA LEU A 164 7.70 -9.80 5.69
C LEU A 164 8.23 -11.25 5.72
N ARG A 165 9.54 -11.43 5.94
CA ARG A 165 10.17 -12.75 6.01
C ARG A 165 9.68 -13.60 7.20
N ALA A 166 9.31 -12.98 8.32
CA ALA A 166 8.85 -13.68 9.50
C ALA A 166 7.51 -14.40 9.30
N HIS A 167 6.73 -14.00 8.29
CA HIS A 167 5.46 -14.65 7.95
C HIS A 167 5.60 -15.85 7.01
N GLU A 168 6.73 -16.02 6.30
CA GLU A 168 6.97 -17.18 5.42
C GLU A 168 7.29 -18.47 6.19
N THR A 169 7.89 -18.36 7.37
CA THR A 169 8.37 -19.51 8.15
C THR A 169 7.28 -20.20 8.98
N ARG A 170 6.02 -19.78 8.87
CA ARG A 170 4.88 -20.36 9.62
C ARG A 170 3.89 -21.14 8.75
N ARG A 171 4.34 -21.67 7.61
CA ARG A 171 3.57 -22.65 6.81
C ARG A 171 4.18 -24.02 6.90
#